data_9783b8bc9212f1275cd1d5ddb6abe8d2
#
_entry.id   9783b8bc9212f1275cd1d5ddb6abe8d2
#
_cell.length_a   1.000
_cell.length_b   1.000
_cell.length_c   1.000
_cell.angle_alpha   90.00
_cell.angle_beta   90.00
_cell.angle_gamma   90.00
#
_symmetry.space_group_name_H-M   'P 1'
#
loop_
_entity.id
_entity.type
_entity.pdbx_description
1 polymer ?
#
loop_
_entity_poly.entity_id
_entity_poly.type
_entity_poly.pdbx_seq_one_letter_code
_entity_poly.pdbx_strand_id
1 'polypeptide(L)'
;MAQRVIDKITRYAPNFKDIQIRHITFAPYHVNTMFGAPAGDFCHGLLHPDLMGPNRPGPKGFRDLPIGIDGLYLGGASCHGGPGITFIPGYNAAHQALGDLT
;
A
#
# COMPACT_ATOMS: atom_id res chain seq x y z
N MET A 1 22.66 -0.74 8.46
CA MET A 1 21.79 0.45 8.64
C MET A 1 21.11 0.47 10.01
N ALA A 2 20.47 -0.60 10.46
CA ALA A 2 19.79 -0.68 11.76
C ALA A 2 20.68 -0.25 12.93
N GLN A 3 21.90 -0.78 13.01
CA GLN A 3 22.86 -0.42 14.09
C GLN A 3 23.12 1.10 14.17
N ARG A 4 23.24 1.77 13.03
CA ARG A 4 23.44 3.24 13.02
C ARG A 4 22.24 4.01 13.57
N VAL A 5 21.02 3.49 13.37
CA VAL A 5 19.80 4.08 13.93
C VAL A 5 19.78 3.85 15.44
N ILE A 6 20.05 2.62 15.90
CA ILE A 6 20.14 2.27 17.33
C ILE A 6 21.17 3.15 18.03
N ASP A 7 22.36 3.29 17.46
CA ASP A 7 23.42 4.12 18.04
C ASP A 7 23.01 5.59 18.12
N LYS A 8 22.25 6.09 17.14
CA LYS A 8 21.76 7.45 17.15
C LYS A 8 20.67 7.65 18.23
N ILE A 9 19.75 6.72 18.38
CA ILE A 9 18.71 6.76 19.43
C ILE A 9 19.37 6.72 20.81
N THR A 10 20.38 5.87 21.00
CA THR A 10 21.09 5.72 22.30
C THR A 10 21.76 7.02 22.76
N ARG A 11 22.07 7.96 21.85
CA ARG A 11 22.58 9.27 22.25
C ARG A 11 21.55 10.12 23.00
N TYR A 12 20.26 9.89 22.75
CA TYR A 12 19.15 10.63 23.38
C TYR A 12 18.49 9.81 24.49
N ALA A 13 18.55 8.49 24.40
CA ALA A 13 18.04 7.55 25.39
C ALA A 13 19.13 6.51 25.71
N PRO A 14 20.04 6.78 26.65
CA PRO A 14 21.22 5.95 26.91
C PRO A 14 20.93 4.48 27.21
N ASN A 15 19.79 4.20 27.83
CA ASN A 15 19.34 2.85 28.18
C ASN A 15 18.66 2.10 27.03
N PHE A 16 18.54 2.70 25.83
CA PHE A 16 17.78 2.11 24.71
C PHE A 16 18.30 0.74 24.29
N LYS A 17 19.62 0.56 24.27
CA LYS A 17 20.23 -0.74 23.93
C LYS A 17 19.89 -1.84 24.93
N ASP A 18 19.80 -1.48 26.20
CA ASP A 18 19.61 -2.44 27.29
C ASP A 18 18.17 -2.93 27.36
N ILE A 19 17.22 -2.07 26.99
CA ILE A 19 15.78 -2.42 26.99
C ILE A 19 15.30 -3.02 25.68
N GLN A 20 16.14 -3.04 24.63
CA GLN A 20 15.77 -3.61 23.34
C GLN A 20 15.77 -5.13 23.39
N ILE A 21 14.61 -5.77 23.37
CA ILE A 21 14.46 -7.22 23.34
C ILE A 21 14.71 -7.80 21.95
N ARG A 22 14.15 -7.16 20.94
CA ARG A 22 14.24 -7.61 19.54
C ARG A 22 13.99 -6.45 18.59
N HIS A 23 14.57 -6.50 17.40
CA HIS A 23 14.19 -5.64 16.29
C HIS A 23 14.14 -6.42 14.97
N ILE A 24 13.34 -5.94 14.05
CA ILE A 24 13.28 -6.41 12.67
C ILE A 24 13.55 -5.20 11.79
N THR A 25 14.38 -5.38 10.78
CA THR A 25 14.67 -4.33 9.79
C THR A 25 14.00 -4.68 8.47
N PHE A 26 13.08 -3.84 8.06
CA PHE A 26 12.46 -3.92 6.75
C PHE A 26 13.02 -2.82 5.84
N ALA A 27 13.35 -3.19 4.61
CA ALA A 27 13.81 -2.28 3.57
C ALA A 27 13.01 -2.56 2.28
N PRO A 28 13.00 -1.66 1.30
CA PRO A 28 12.31 -1.89 0.02
C PRO A 28 12.64 -3.22 -0.65
N TYR A 29 13.89 -3.67 -0.53
CA TYR A 29 14.30 -5.00 -0.98
C TYR A 29 13.44 -6.13 -0.39
N HIS A 30 13.14 -6.09 0.90
CA HIS A 30 12.33 -7.11 1.57
C HIS A 30 10.87 -7.05 1.10
N VAL A 31 10.35 -5.86 0.89
CA VAL A 31 8.99 -5.68 0.36
C VAL A 31 8.87 -6.27 -1.05
N ASN A 32 9.88 -6.04 -1.88
CA ASN A 32 9.94 -6.63 -3.21
C ASN A 32 10.02 -8.16 -3.17
N THR A 33 10.95 -8.71 -2.38
CA THR A 33 11.20 -10.17 -2.36
C THR A 33 10.11 -10.98 -1.68
N MET A 34 9.48 -10.44 -0.63
CA MET A 34 8.46 -11.15 0.15
C MET A 34 7.06 -11.00 -0.43
N PHE A 35 6.74 -9.85 -1.01
CA PHE A 35 5.39 -9.51 -1.46
C PHE A 35 5.29 -9.28 -2.96
N GLY A 36 6.40 -9.40 -3.70
CA GLY A 36 6.42 -9.14 -5.14
C GLY A 36 6.16 -7.69 -5.53
N ALA A 37 6.25 -6.75 -4.57
CA ALA A 37 5.98 -5.34 -4.85
C ALA A 37 7.10 -4.72 -5.68
N PRO A 38 6.83 -4.20 -6.89
CA PRO A 38 7.84 -3.64 -7.77
C PRO A 38 8.65 -2.55 -7.08
N ALA A 39 9.97 -2.61 -7.18
CA ALA A 39 10.91 -1.69 -6.53
C ALA A 39 10.76 -1.55 -5.01
N GLY A 40 10.04 -2.49 -4.36
CA GLY A 40 9.77 -2.43 -2.93
C GLY A 40 8.74 -1.36 -2.54
N ASP A 41 7.85 -1.03 -3.45
CA ASP A 41 6.78 -0.06 -3.21
C ASP A 41 5.78 -0.60 -2.18
N PHE A 42 5.75 0.03 -1.00
CA PHE A 42 4.80 -0.29 0.06
C PHE A 42 3.52 0.57 0.01
N CYS A 43 3.46 1.50 -0.94
CA CYS A 43 2.33 2.42 -1.10
C CYS A 43 1.31 1.94 -2.15
N HIS A 44 1.49 0.72 -2.67
CA HIS A 44 0.58 0.14 -3.66
C HIS A 44 0.39 1.02 -4.91
N GLY A 45 1.49 1.48 -5.46
CA GLY A 45 1.57 2.46 -6.55
C GLY A 45 2.16 3.78 -6.07
N LEU A 46 3.01 4.36 -6.89
CA LEU A 46 3.77 5.57 -6.56
C LEU A 46 2.89 6.66 -5.95
N LEU A 47 3.32 7.25 -4.84
CA LEU A 47 2.71 8.45 -4.25
C LEU A 47 3.10 9.68 -5.09
N HIS A 48 2.45 9.82 -6.22
CA HIS A 48 2.61 10.95 -7.13
C HIS A 48 1.24 11.56 -7.41
N PRO A 49 1.10 12.88 -7.56
CA PRO A 49 -0.20 13.53 -7.82
C PRO A 49 -1.01 12.89 -8.94
N ASP A 50 -0.34 12.47 -10.03
CA ASP A 50 -0.98 11.84 -11.19
C ASP A 50 -1.46 10.40 -10.89
N LEU A 51 -1.07 9.82 -9.76
CA LEU A 51 -1.41 8.46 -9.34
C LEU A 51 -2.11 8.43 -7.98
N MET A 52 -2.74 9.54 -7.59
CA MET A 52 -3.47 9.64 -6.33
C MET A 52 -4.94 10.05 -6.55
N GLY A 53 -5.75 9.80 -5.54
CA GLY A 53 -7.15 10.18 -5.54
C GLY A 53 -7.92 9.65 -6.76
N PRO A 54 -8.53 10.52 -7.57
CA PRO A 54 -9.33 10.12 -8.74
C PRO A 54 -8.49 9.54 -9.88
N ASN A 55 -7.15 9.62 -9.79
CA ASN A 55 -6.25 9.09 -10.80
C ASN A 55 -5.91 7.61 -10.58
N ARG A 56 -6.34 7.02 -9.46
CA ARG A 56 -6.26 5.56 -9.24
C ARG A 56 -7.42 4.83 -9.90
N PRO A 57 -7.24 3.57 -10.32
CA PRO A 57 -8.35 2.75 -10.82
C PRO A 57 -9.51 2.78 -9.81
N GLY A 58 -10.72 2.99 -10.28
CA GLY A 58 -11.86 3.15 -9.39
C GLY A 58 -13.17 2.81 -10.04
N PRO A 59 -14.28 3.00 -9.32
CA PRO A 59 -15.61 2.76 -9.84
C PRO A 59 -15.92 3.67 -11.03
N LYS A 60 -16.88 3.26 -11.84
CA LYS A 60 -17.39 4.00 -13.01
C LYS A 60 -17.59 5.48 -12.67
N GLY A 61 -16.97 6.36 -13.43
CA GLY A 61 -17.00 7.82 -13.19
C GLY A 61 -15.74 8.39 -12.53
N PHE A 62 -14.87 7.56 -11.98
CA PHE A 62 -13.52 7.94 -11.55
C PHE A 62 -12.50 7.32 -12.50
N ARG A 63 -12.09 8.05 -13.52
CA ARG A 63 -11.23 7.51 -14.57
C ARG A 63 -11.50 6.03 -14.80
N ASP A 64 -12.46 5.74 -15.63
CA ASP A 64 -12.70 4.40 -16.17
C ASP A 64 -11.39 3.93 -16.84
N LEU A 65 -10.53 3.33 -16.06
CA LEU A 65 -9.49 2.48 -16.61
C LEU A 65 -10.20 1.14 -16.83
N PRO A 66 -10.67 0.86 -18.06
CA PRO A 66 -11.32 -0.40 -18.32
C PRO A 66 -10.27 -1.47 -18.07
N ILE A 67 -10.55 -2.34 -17.13
CA ILE A 67 -9.74 -3.54 -16.91
C ILE A 67 -9.80 -4.40 -18.15
N GLY A 68 -10.80 -4.18 -19.01
CA GLY A 68 -10.97 -4.85 -20.29
C GLY A 68 -11.29 -6.35 -20.16
N ILE A 69 -11.62 -6.79 -18.96
CA ILE A 69 -11.96 -8.18 -18.65
C ILE A 69 -13.29 -8.17 -17.93
N ASP A 70 -14.31 -8.74 -18.59
CA ASP A 70 -15.65 -8.86 -18.01
C ASP A 70 -15.63 -9.70 -16.73
N GLY A 71 -16.31 -9.23 -15.70
CA GLY A 71 -16.40 -9.92 -14.41
C GLY A 71 -15.15 -9.76 -13.52
N LEU A 72 -14.14 -8.98 -13.93
CA LEU A 72 -12.98 -8.69 -13.09
C LEU A 72 -13.13 -7.33 -12.40
N TYR A 73 -13.05 -7.33 -11.08
CA TYR A 73 -13.18 -6.14 -10.24
C TYR A 73 -11.92 -5.92 -9.41
N LEU A 74 -11.42 -4.70 -9.35
CA LEU A 74 -10.23 -4.34 -8.58
C LEU A 74 -10.61 -3.68 -7.26
N GLY A 75 -10.26 -4.31 -6.15
CA GLY A 75 -10.59 -3.83 -4.81
C GLY A 75 -9.39 -3.65 -3.87
N GLY A 76 -8.17 -3.69 -4.42
CA GLY A 76 -6.95 -3.54 -3.62
C GLY A 76 -6.58 -2.10 -3.31
N ALA A 77 -5.61 -1.92 -2.41
CA ALA A 77 -5.12 -0.60 -1.99
C ALA A 77 -4.50 0.25 -3.11
N SER A 78 -4.24 -0.35 -4.30
CA SER A 78 -3.82 0.36 -5.51
C SER A 78 -4.95 1.14 -6.17
N CYS A 79 -6.21 0.88 -5.78
CA CYS A 79 -7.39 1.48 -6.39
C CYS A 79 -7.81 2.77 -5.69
N HIS A 80 -8.80 3.46 -6.29
CA HIS A 80 -9.37 4.68 -5.72
C HIS A 80 -9.88 4.45 -4.29
N GLY A 81 -9.54 5.37 -3.41
CA GLY A 81 -9.77 5.26 -1.98
C GLY A 81 -8.56 4.74 -1.21
N GLY A 82 -7.52 4.23 -1.91
CA GLY A 82 -6.19 3.94 -1.37
C GLY A 82 -5.19 5.09 -1.65
N PRO A 83 -3.90 4.91 -1.26
CA PRO A 83 -3.37 3.72 -0.58
C PRO A 83 -3.74 3.68 0.91
N GLY A 84 -3.65 2.48 1.48
CA GLY A 84 -3.84 2.26 2.91
C GLY A 84 -5.04 1.37 3.25
N ILE A 85 -5.26 1.16 4.54
CA ILE A 85 -6.34 0.32 5.06
C ILE A 85 -7.60 1.18 5.22
N THR A 86 -8.22 1.54 4.11
CA THR A 86 -9.40 2.42 4.07
C THR A 86 -10.72 1.66 3.89
N PHE A 87 -10.65 0.41 3.46
CA PHE A 87 -11.78 -0.44 3.01
C PHE A 87 -12.52 0.08 1.76
N ILE A 88 -12.32 1.32 1.35
CA ILE A 88 -13.02 1.97 0.23
C ILE A 88 -12.86 1.20 -1.09
N PRO A 89 -11.64 0.76 -1.51
CA PRO A 89 -11.50 0.02 -2.75
C PRO A 89 -12.30 -1.29 -2.79
N GLY A 90 -12.30 -2.04 -1.67
CA GLY A 90 -13.07 -3.28 -1.55
C GLY A 90 -14.58 -3.03 -1.59
N TYR A 91 -15.05 -2.00 -0.90
CA TYR A 91 -16.44 -1.56 -0.95
C TYR A 91 -16.87 -1.21 -2.38
N ASN A 92 -16.08 -0.41 -3.10
CA ASN A 92 -16.36 -0.03 -4.47
C ASN A 92 -16.42 -1.25 -5.40
N ALA A 93 -15.46 -2.18 -5.30
CA ALA A 93 -15.42 -3.39 -6.10
C ALA A 93 -16.64 -4.29 -5.85
N ALA A 94 -17.04 -4.45 -4.59
CA ALA A 94 -18.22 -5.23 -4.22
C ALA A 94 -19.52 -4.63 -4.79
N HIS A 95 -19.67 -3.32 -4.72
CA HIS A 95 -20.84 -2.64 -5.29
C HIS A 95 -20.89 -2.73 -6.81
N GLN A 96 -19.75 -2.66 -7.50
CA GLN A 96 -19.72 -2.89 -8.94
C GLN A 96 -20.13 -4.32 -9.28
N ALA A 97 -19.55 -5.32 -8.60
CA ALA A 97 -19.88 -6.72 -8.84
C ALA A 97 -21.38 -7.00 -8.59
N LEU A 98 -21.97 -6.44 -7.55
CA LEU A 98 -23.39 -6.57 -7.24
C LEU A 98 -24.28 -5.88 -8.30
N GLY A 99 -23.85 -4.73 -8.81
CA GLY A 99 -24.59 -4.02 -9.87
C GLY A 99 -24.58 -4.75 -11.22
N ASP A 100 -23.52 -5.49 -11.52
CA ASP A 100 -23.42 -6.27 -12.75
C ASP A 100 -24.19 -7.62 -12.67
N LEU A 101 -24.53 -8.06 -11.44
CA LEU A 101 -25.30 -9.29 -11.20
C LEU A 101 -26.81 -9.06 -11.10
N THR A 102 -27.26 -7.81 -11.08
CA THR A 102 -28.70 -7.42 -10.98
C THR A 102 -29.21 -6.86 -12.30
#